data_87dbc96a7d892d0fa0ff652dd81050fc
#
_entry.id   87dbc96a7d892d0fa0ff652dd81050fc
#
_cell.length_a   1.000
_cell.length_b   1.000
_cell.length_c   1.000
_cell.angle_alpha   90.00
_cell.angle_beta   90.00
_cell.angle_gamma   90.00
#
_symmetry.space_group_name_H-M   'P 1'
#
loop_
_entity.id
_entity.type
_entity.pdbx_description
1 polymer ?
#
loop_
_entity_poly.entity_id
_entity_poly.type
_entity_poly.pdbx_seq_one_letter_code
_entity_poly.pdbx_strand_id
1 'polypeptide(L)'
;PAQEEEEHFKNETEQNKAWFQNAEIFRNLPAELAVELDHPKLYEQYLTRPIERFMKEYWQQHGIKDARILGRQPDRLYIGNQFCPHLFPKEEQFFALLEKADKERMEVTVAFSFIREDRLAQTEQLLTRLDQWCEQQETFEAEKKRLEIVVNDWGLAHLVKRTEHLIPCLGTLLNKRKKDPRMFYKMGDKTLLEQNNLNAGFYRTYLEESFGISCYEWESCGYTQEIPQKIQNHLHVPFYQTNTSVSYTHLR
;
A
#
# COMPACT_ATOMS: atom_id res chain seq x y z
N PRO A 1 -20.36 -8.60 -29.03
CA PRO A 1 -19.32 -8.10 -28.10
C PRO A 1 -19.62 -8.52 -26.65
N ALA A 2 -20.82 -8.29 -26.12
CA ALA A 2 -21.15 -8.60 -24.72
C ALA A 2 -21.18 -10.11 -24.41
N GLN A 3 -21.57 -10.97 -25.36
CA GLN A 3 -21.56 -12.42 -25.18
C GLN A 3 -20.15 -12.99 -25.19
N GLU A 4 -19.28 -12.49 -26.05
CA GLU A 4 -17.87 -12.89 -26.10
C GLU A 4 -17.11 -12.46 -24.84
N GLU A 5 -17.39 -11.28 -24.28
CA GLU A 5 -16.83 -10.80 -23.02
C GLU A 5 -17.31 -11.63 -21.83
N GLU A 6 -18.59 -12.03 -21.80
CA GLU A 6 -19.15 -12.88 -20.76
C GLU A 6 -18.57 -14.31 -20.81
N GLU A 7 -18.37 -14.85 -22.01
CA GLU A 7 -17.78 -16.17 -22.21
C GLU A 7 -16.30 -16.17 -21.85
N HIS A 8 -15.57 -15.11 -22.19
CA HIS A 8 -14.18 -14.92 -21.78
C HIS A 8 -14.04 -14.82 -20.27
N PHE A 9 -14.88 -14.03 -19.61
CA PHE A 9 -14.90 -13.91 -18.16
C PHE A 9 -15.22 -15.24 -17.45
N LYS A 10 -16.17 -16.02 -17.99
CA LYS A 10 -16.48 -17.37 -17.47
C LYS A 10 -15.30 -18.32 -17.62
N ASN A 11 -14.63 -18.30 -18.77
CA ASN A 11 -13.47 -19.15 -19.03
C ASN A 11 -12.27 -18.79 -18.12
N GLU A 12 -11.98 -17.51 -17.91
CA GLU A 12 -10.96 -17.06 -16.97
C GLU A 12 -11.32 -17.43 -15.52
N THR A 13 -12.58 -17.30 -15.15
CA THR A 13 -13.04 -17.67 -13.79
C THR A 13 -12.89 -19.18 -13.56
N GLU A 14 -13.21 -20.02 -14.55
CA GLU A 14 -13.02 -21.47 -14.45
C GLU A 14 -11.54 -21.87 -14.40
N GLN A 15 -10.69 -21.27 -15.21
CA GLN A 15 -9.23 -21.49 -15.18
C GLN A 15 -8.62 -21.07 -13.84
N ASN A 16 -9.11 -19.99 -13.25
CA ASN A 16 -8.65 -19.48 -11.97
C ASN A 16 -9.24 -20.25 -10.77
N LYS A 17 -10.33 -21.00 -10.93
CA LYS A 17 -10.88 -21.84 -9.85
C LYS A 17 -9.87 -22.84 -9.29
N ALA A 18 -9.04 -23.44 -10.12
CA ALA A 18 -7.97 -24.33 -9.68
C ALA A 18 -6.93 -23.63 -8.80
N TRP A 19 -6.66 -22.37 -9.07
CA TRP A 19 -5.81 -21.50 -8.25
C TRP A 19 -6.42 -21.24 -6.86
N PHE A 20 -7.71 -20.94 -6.82
CA PHE A 20 -8.42 -20.68 -5.55
C PHE A 20 -8.63 -21.93 -4.70
N GLN A 21 -8.60 -23.13 -5.30
CA GLN A 21 -8.74 -24.41 -4.59
C GLN A 21 -7.45 -24.83 -3.86
N ASN A 22 -6.30 -24.24 -4.17
CA ASN A 22 -5.03 -24.56 -3.53
C ASN A 22 -4.86 -23.78 -2.20
N ALA A 23 -5.77 -24.03 -1.27
CA ALA A 23 -5.89 -23.34 0.03
C ALA A 23 -4.62 -23.44 0.91
N GLU A 24 -3.81 -24.50 0.76
CA GLU A 24 -2.60 -24.69 1.55
C GLU A 24 -1.48 -23.70 1.19
N ILE A 25 -1.38 -23.31 -0.08
CA ILE A 25 -0.37 -22.32 -0.53
C ILE A 25 -0.60 -20.97 0.17
N PHE A 26 -1.84 -20.54 0.33
CA PHE A 26 -2.17 -19.26 0.97
C PHE A 26 -2.07 -19.28 2.51
N ARG A 27 -2.21 -20.46 3.16
CA ARG A 27 -2.01 -20.58 4.60
C ARG A 27 -0.55 -20.50 5.01
N ASN A 28 0.35 -20.91 4.14
CA ASN A 28 1.79 -21.03 4.40
C ASN A 28 2.62 -20.00 3.63
N LEU A 29 1.98 -18.99 2.99
CA LEU A 29 2.74 -17.89 2.39
C LEU A 29 3.48 -17.15 3.51
N PRO A 30 4.81 -17.04 3.44
CA PRO A 30 5.60 -16.22 4.35
C PRO A 30 5.42 -14.74 4.00
N ALA A 31 4.16 -14.28 3.92
CA ALA A 31 3.80 -12.93 3.59
C ALA A 31 3.08 -12.29 4.78
N GLU A 32 3.46 -11.06 5.08
CA GLU A 32 2.73 -10.22 6.03
C GLU A 32 1.34 -9.90 5.49
N LEU A 33 0.36 -9.90 6.38
CA LEU A 33 -0.98 -9.40 6.09
C LEU A 33 -1.06 -7.95 6.56
N ALA A 34 -1.23 -7.03 5.63
CA ALA A 34 -1.48 -5.62 5.93
C ALA A 34 -2.94 -5.26 5.71
N VAL A 35 -3.47 -4.34 6.50
CA VAL A 35 -4.79 -3.73 6.31
C VAL A 35 -4.67 -2.22 6.22
N GLU A 36 -5.46 -1.63 5.32
CA GLU A 36 -5.44 -0.20 5.08
C GLU A 36 -6.48 0.52 5.93
N LEU A 37 -6.03 1.54 6.65
CA LEU A 37 -6.85 2.56 7.28
C LEU A 37 -6.69 3.83 6.46
N ASP A 38 -7.56 4.03 5.48
CA ASP A 38 -7.46 5.11 4.49
C ASP A 38 -8.58 6.15 4.57
N HIS A 39 -9.43 6.04 5.60
CA HIS A 39 -10.60 6.88 5.75
C HIS A 39 -10.86 7.25 7.24
N PRO A 40 -11.30 8.49 7.56
CA PRO A 40 -11.56 8.94 8.94
C PRO A 40 -12.43 8.00 9.76
N LYS A 41 -13.43 7.36 9.14
CA LYS A 41 -14.30 6.39 9.80
C LYS A 41 -13.52 5.14 10.26
N LEU A 42 -12.55 4.66 9.48
CA LEU A 42 -11.72 3.52 9.84
C LEU A 42 -10.76 3.88 10.98
N TYR A 43 -10.20 5.09 10.99
CA TYR A 43 -9.37 5.57 12.10
C TYR A 43 -10.12 5.56 13.42
N GLU A 44 -11.36 6.13 13.43
CA GLU A 44 -12.19 6.15 14.62
C GLU A 44 -12.60 4.73 15.06
N GLN A 45 -12.98 3.90 14.13
CA GLN A 45 -13.34 2.51 14.41
C GLN A 45 -12.17 1.73 15.02
N TYR A 46 -10.98 1.89 14.48
CA TYR A 46 -9.79 1.24 15.00
C TYR A 46 -9.44 1.75 16.40
N LEU A 47 -9.44 3.06 16.62
CA LEU A 47 -9.11 3.65 17.93
C LEU A 47 -10.07 3.24 19.06
N THR A 48 -11.35 3.06 18.74
CA THR A 48 -12.41 2.85 19.75
C THR A 48 -12.73 1.38 20.01
N ARG A 49 -12.16 0.44 19.26
CA ARG A 49 -12.52 -1.00 19.33
C ARG A 49 -11.30 -1.86 19.63
N PRO A 50 -11.49 -2.98 20.36
CA PRO A 50 -10.49 -4.05 20.40
C PRO A 50 -10.18 -4.56 18.99
N ILE A 51 -8.94 -4.98 18.75
CA ILE A 51 -8.47 -5.37 17.42
C ILE A 51 -9.31 -6.50 16.80
N GLU A 52 -9.71 -7.49 17.58
CA GLU A 52 -10.50 -8.63 17.08
C GLU A 52 -11.88 -8.18 16.56
N ARG A 53 -12.52 -7.24 17.29
CA ARG A 53 -13.80 -6.69 16.87
C ARG A 53 -13.64 -5.80 15.64
N PHE A 54 -12.60 -4.95 15.63
CA PHE A 54 -12.28 -4.10 14.50
C PHE A 54 -12.07 -4.94 13.24
N MET A 55 -11.23 -5.98 13.31
CA MET A 55 -10.93 -6.85 12.17
C MET A 55 -12.17 -7.58 11.64
N LYS A 56 -13.01 -8.09 12.54
CA LYS A 56 -14.26 -8.72 12.11
C LYS A 56 -15.16 -7.78 11.31
N GLU A 57 -15.32 -6.54 11.79
CA GLU A 57 -16.12 -5.54 11.12
C GLU A 57 -15.46 -5.03 9.83
N TYR A 58 -14.13 -4.89 9.81
CA TYR A 58 -13.34 -4.52 8.64
C TYR A 58 -13.55 -5.52 7.49
N TRP A 59 -13.40 -6.82 7.76
CA TRP A 59 -13.62 -7.84 6.75
C TRP A 59 -15.05 -7.86 6.22
N GLN A 60 -16.03 -7.68 7.10
CA GLN A 60 -17.44 -7.59 6.70
C GLN A 60 -17.70 -6.37 5.80
N GLN A 61 -17.17 -5.21 6.14
CA GLN A 61 -17.35 -3.97 5.35
C GLN A 61 -16.72 -4.08 3.96
N HIS A 62 -15.60 -4.77 3.83
CA HIS A 62 -14.92 -4.98 2.56
C HIS A 62 -15.39 -6.23 1.79
N GLY A 63 -16.41 -6.90 2.29
CA GLY A 63 -16.99 -8.08 1.63
C GLY A 63 -16.06 -9.29 1.60
N ILE A 64 -15.02 -9.31 2.42
CA ILE A 64 -14.06 -10.42 2.51
C ILE A 64 -14.69 -11.54 3.33
N LYS A 65 -14.92 -12.69 2.67
CA LYS A 65 -15.56 -13.87 3.25
C LYS A 65 -14.63 -15.08 3.31
N ASP A 66 -13.40 -14.93 2.88
CA ASP A 66 -12.46 -16.05 2.84
C ASP A 66 -12.00 -16.43 4.24
N ALA A 67 -12.33 -17.65 4.65
CA ALA A 67 -11.99 -18.17 5.99
C ALA A 67 -10.47 -18.23 6.25
N ARG A 68 -9.64 -18.21 5.21
CA ARG A 68 -8.18 -18.23 5.32
C ARG A 68 -7.63 -16.88 5.82
N ILE A 69 -8.36 -15.80 5.57
CA ILE A 69 -8.01 -14.42 5.98
C ILE A 69 -8.75 -14.06 7.27
N LEU A 70 -10.02 -14.48 7.41
CA LEU A 70 -10.91 -14.06 8.50
C LEU A 70 -10.39 -14.39 9.92
N GLY A 71 -9.56 -15.42 10.06
CA GLY A 71 -8.97 -15.82 11.35
C GLY A 71 -7.55 -15.30 11.59
N ARG A 72 -6.99 -14.55 10.63
CA ARG A 72 -5.63 -14.03 10.73
C ARG A 72 -5.65 -12.60 11.27
N GLN A 73 -4.82 -12.33 12.26
CA GLN A 73 -4.51 -10.97 12.70
C GLN A 73 -3.61 -10.30 11.66
N PRO A 74 -3.76 -9.01 11.41
CA PRO A 74 -2.82 -8.29 10.56
C PRO A 74 -1.46 -8.17 11.24
N ASP A 75 -0.43 -8.26 10.45
CA ASP A 75 0.95 -8.02 10.88
C ASP A 75 1.29 -6.52 10.77
N ARG A 76 0.58 -5.80 9.89
CA ARG A 76 0.87 -4.41 9.55
C ARG A 76 -0.40 -3.59 9.32
N LEU A 77 -0.33 -2.32 9.69
CA LEU A 77 -1.33 -1.30 9.36
C LEU A 77 -0.77 -0.28 8.39
N TYR A 78 -1.52 0.00 7.33
CA TYR A 78 -1.34 1.19 6.50
C TYR A 78 -2.21 2.31 7.06
N ILE A 79 -1.60 3.45 7.39
CA ILE A 79 -2.30 4.61 7.94
C ILE A 79 -2.13 5.79 6.99
N GLY A 80 -3.23 6.35 6.52
CA GLY A 80 -3.22 7.47 5.60
C GLY A 80 -3.92 7.16 4.29
N ASN A 81 -3.80 8.04 3.31
CA ASN A 81 -4.44 7.87 2.01
C ASN A 81 -3.52 8.31 0.88
N GLN A 82 -3.23 7.41 -0.03
CA GLN A 82 -2.31 7.63 -1.14
C GLN A 82 -2.84 8.62 -2.19
N PHE A 83 -4.16 8.85 -2.22
CA PHE A 83 -4.82 9.58 -3.32
C PHE A 83 -5.41 10.91 -2.90
N CYS A 84 -5.79 11.07 -1.62
CA CYS A 84 -6.49 12.25 -1.13
C CYS A 84 -5.88 12.76 0.19
N PRO A 85 -5.21 13.93 0.18
CA PRO A 85 -4.60 14.50 1.40
C PRO A 85 -5.63 14.91 2.45
N HIS A 86 -6.90 15.10 2.06
CA HIS A 86 -7.97 15.44 3.01
C HIS A 86 -8.47 14.26 3.82
N LEU A 87 -8.15 13.04 3.41
CA LEU A 87 -8.49 11.81 4.13
C LEU A 87 -7.39 11.39 5.10
N PHE A 88 -6.24 12.07 5.08
CA PHE A 88 -5.18 11.83 6.06
C PHE A 88 -5.66 12.19 7.46
N PRO A 89 -5.35 11.42 8.51
CA PRO A 89 -5.80 11.69 9.87
C PRO A 89 -5.25 13.02 10.38
N LYS A 90 -6.00 13.69 11.27
CA LYS A 90 -5.47 14.83 12.02
C LYS A 90 -4.31 14.38 12.90
N GLU A 91 -3.38 15.25 13.16
CA GLU A 91 -2.12 14.91 13.80
C GLU A 91 -2.29 14.20 15.15
N GLU A 92 -3.15 14.70 16.04
CA GLU A 92 -3.44 14.04 17.32
C GLU A 92 -4.01 12.63 17.14
N GLN A 93 -4.93 12.46 16.21
CA GLN A 93 -5.52 11.18 15.86
C GLN A 93 -4.46 10.25 15.27
N PHE A 94 -3.56 10.80 14.44
CA PHE A 94 -2.50 10.04 13.80
C PHE A 94 -1.54 9.43 14.81
N PHE A 95 -1.05 10.22 15.77
CA PHE A 95 -0.17 9.69 16.82
C PHE A 95 -0.89 8.70 17.74
N ALA A 96 -2.19 8.90 18.03
CA ALA A 96 -2.97 7.91 18.77
C ALA A 96 -3.10 6.57 18.01
N LEU A 97 -3.19 6.60 16.67
CA LEU A 97 -3.18 5.38 15.84
C LEU A 97 -1.83 4.66 15.92
N LEU A 98 -0.72 5.40 15.84
CA LEU A 98 0.64 4.84 16.00
C LEU A 98 0.83 4.18 17.37
N GLU A 99 0.47 4.88 18.45
CA GLU A 99 0.58 4.33 19.81
C GLU A 99 -0.27 3.07 20.02
N LYS A 100 -1.47 3.03 19.43
CA LYS A 100 -2.32 1.84 19.51
C LYS A 100 -1.73 0.68 18.73
N ALA A 101 -1.26 0.93 17.50
CA ALA A 101 -0.62 -0.10 16.68
C ALA A 101 0.62 -0.67 17.37
N ASP A 102 1.41 0.18 18.00
CA ASP A 102 2.59 -0.23 18.76
C ASP A 102 2.22 -1.13 19.95
N LYS A 103 1.22 -0.75 20.74
CA LYS A 103 0.70 -1.57 21.85
C LYS A 103 0.17 -2.93 21.38
N GLU A 104 -0.40 -2.99 20.19
CA GLU A 104 -0.90 -4.20 19.54
C GLU A 104 0.18 -4.97 18.76
N ARG A 105 1.43 -4.50 18.79
CA ARG A 105 2.61 -5.09 18.14
C ARG A 105 2.48 -5.24 16.63
N MET A 106 1.84 -4.27 16.02
CA MET A 106 1.73 -4.20 14.56
C MET A 106 2.78 -3.26 13.98
N GLU A 107 3.35 -3.65 12.86
CA GLU A 107 4.14 -2.74 12.04
C GLU A 107 3.25 -1.67 11.42
N VAL A 108 3.82 -0.52 11.11
CA VAL A 108 3.08 0.58 10.50
C VAL A 108 3.77 1.07 9.24
N THR A 109 2.98 1.24 8.19
CA THR A 109 3.34 1.98 6.98
C THR A 109 2.45 3.21 6.88
N VAL A 110 3.06 4.38 6.71
CA VAL A 110 2.33 5.64 6.58
C VAL A 110 2.19 5.99 5.11
N ALA A 111 0.95 6.11 4.64
CA ALA A 111 0.66 6.39 3.23
C ALA A 111 0.31 7.86 3.02
N PHE A 112 1.22 8.60 2.39
CA PHE A 112 0.98 9.97 1.96
C PHE A 112 0.49 10.03 0.51
N SER A 113 -0.41 10.96 0.23
CA SER A 113 -0.67 11.39 -1.15
C SER A 113 0.48 12.26 -1.66
N PHE A 114 0.42 12.69 -2.92
CA PHE A 114 1.35 13.69 -3.43
C PHE A 114 1.26 15.00 -2.61
N ILE A 115 2.41 15.63 -2.36
CA ILE A 115 2.48 16.89 -1.60
C ILE A 115 2.17 18.06 -2.52
N ARG A 116 1.28 18.93 -2.06
CA ARG A 116 1.03 20.22 -2.68
C ARG A 116 1.90 21.28 -2.01
N GLU A 117 2.26 22.33 -2.76
CA GLU A 117 3.11 23.41 -2.27
C GLU A 117 2.57 24.07 -0.98
N ASP A 118 1.24 24.26 -0.91
CA ASP A 118 0.55 24.83 0.26
C ASP A 118 0.60 23.92 1.50
N ARG A 119 0.99 22.64 1.35
CA ARG A 119 1.10 21.65 2.44
C ARG A 119 2.54 21.25 2.76
N LEU A 120 3.52 21.72 1.99
CA LEU A 120 4.92 21.30 2.11
C LEU A 120 5.45 21.50 3.53
N ALA A 121 5.33 22.70 4.08
CA ALA A 121 5.84 23.01 5.42
C ALA A 121 5.17 22.17 6.51
N GLN A 122 3.86 21.94 6.42
CA GLN A 122 3.14 21.09 7.36
C GLN A 122 3.59 19.62 7.27
N THR A 123 3.82 19.13 6.05
CA THR A 123 4.30 17.76 5.85
C THR A 123 5.73 17.60 6.40
N GLU A 124 6.60 18.55 6.16
CA GLU A 124 7.98 18.53 6.70
C GLU A 124 8.00 18.53 8.22
N GLN A 125 7.16 19.34 8.87
CA GLN A 125 6.99 19.34 10.33
C GLN A 125 6.48 17.98 10.83
N LEU A 126 5.51 17.39 10.16
CA LEU A 126 4.97 16.07 10.53
C LEU A 126 6.04 14.97 10.41
N LEU A 127 6.82 14.96 9.32
CA LEU A 127 7.91 14.00 9.15
C LEU A 127 8.98 14.15 10.24
N THR A 128 9.32 15.37 10.60
CA THR A 128 10.25 15.65 11.72
C THR A 128 9.72 15.09 13.04
N ARG A 129 8.44 15.25 13.32
CA ARG A 129 7.82 14.71 14.54
C ARG A 129 7.71 13.19 14.51
N LEU A 130 7.49 12.60 13.35
CA LEU A 130 7.51 11.15 13.18
C LEU A 130 8.89 10.56 13.45
N ASP A 131 9.92 11.18 12.90
CA ASP A 131 11.32 10.78 13.12
C ASP A 131 11.68 10.85 14.60
N GLN A 132 11.31 11.93 15.29
CA GLN A 132 11.46 12.09 16.74
C GLN A 132 10.65 11.07 17.54
N TRP A 133 9.43 10.74 17.10
CA TRP A 133 8.62 9.70 17.72
C TRP A 133 9.33 8.32 17.60
N CYS A 134 9.86 7.99 16.45
CA CYS A 134 10.63 6.76 16.25
C CYS A 134 11.86 6.70 17.16
N GLU A 135 12.60 7.81 17.28
CA GLU A 135 13.77 7.93 18.18
C GLU A 135 13.43 7.61 19.63
N GLN A 136 12.22 7.94 20.07
CA GLN A 136 11.74 7.72 21.43
C GLN A 136 11.20 6.30 21.68
N GLN A 137 10.92 5.55 20.61
CA GLN A 137 10.41 4.18 20.71
C GLN A 137 11.55 3.17 20.53
N GLU A 138 11.46 2.06 21.24
CA GLU A 138 12.37 0.92 21.08
C GLU A 138 11.59 -0.30 20.63
N THR A 139 12.15 -1.05 19.71
CA THR A 139 11.61 -2.34 19.31
C THR A 139 11.89 -3.41 20.38
N PHE A 140 11.30 -4.59 20.22
CA PHE A 140 11.54 -5.71 21.13
C PHE A 140 13.01 -6.18 21.16
N GLU A 141 13.78 -5.86 20.12
CA GLU A 141 15.20 -6.19 19.98
C GLU A 141 16.12 -5.06 20.48
N ALA A 142 15.57 -4.06 21.17
CA ALA A 142 16.26 -2.86 21.65
C ALA A 142 16.87 -1.98 20.53
N GLU A 143 16.36 -2.12 19.32
CA GLU A 143 16.66 -1.22 18.21
C GLU A 143 15.65 -0.06 18.17
N LYS A 144 16.07 1.07 17.59
CA LYS A 144 15.16 2.20 17.37
C LYS A 144 14.07 1.82 16.37
N LYS A 145 12.85 2.21 16.68
CA LYS A 145 11.71 1.95 15.77
C LYS A 145 11.92 2.69 14.46
N ARG A 146 11.56 2.04 13.38
CA ARG A 146 11.58 2.63 12.04
C ARG A 146 10.18 2.57 11.45
N LEU A 147 9.78 3.62 10.73
CA LEU A 147 8.49 3.67 10.04
C LEU A 147 8.70 3.71 8.53
N GLU A 148 7.94 2.92 7.85
CA GLU A 148 7.88 2.93 6.40
C GLU A 148 6.94 4.02 5.92
N ILE A 149 7.40 4.83 4.98
CA ILE A 149 6.67 5.97 4.41
C ILE A 149 6.46 5.74 2.92
N VAL A 150 5.22 5.57 2.50
CA VAL A 150 4.87 5.50 1.08
C VAL A 150 5.03 6.87 0.46
N VAL A 151 5.94 6.96 -0.52
CA VAL A 151 6.24 8.19 -1.24
C VAL A 151 5.59 8.16 -2.63
N ASN A 152 4.70 9.11 -2.88
CA ASN A 152 3.93 9.23 -4.12
C ASN A 152 4.34 10.43 -4.99
N ASP A 153 5.36 11.17 -4.54
CA ASP A 153 6.06 12.20 -5.33
C ASP A 153 7.53 12.31 -4.90
N TRP A 154 8.34 12.90 -5.76
CA TRP A 154 9.79 13.01 -5.55
C TRP A 154 10.16 14.02 -4.45
N GLY A 155 9.32 15.01 -4.20
CA GLY A 155 9.53 15.98 -3.10
C GLY A 155 9.46 15.27 -1.75
N LEU A 156 8.43 14.44 -1.54
CA LEU A 156 8.30 13.62 -0.34
C LEU A 156 9.47 12.64 -0.19
N ALA A 157 9.90 12.00 -1.29
CA ALA A 157 11.04 11.09 -1.25
C ALA A 157 12.32 11.80 -0.77
N HIS A 158 12.56 13.02 -1.22
CA HIS A 158 13.68 13.83 -0.74
C HIS A 158 13.56 14.24 0.74
N LEU A 159 12.36 14.54 1.20
CA LEU A 159 12.15 14.87 2.63
C LEU A 159 12.39 13.65 3.52
N VAL A 160 11.84 12.49 3.16
CA VAL A 160 12.02 11.25 3.92
C VAL A 160 13.48 10.82 3.94
N LYS A 161 14.21 10.95 2.85
CA LYS A 161 15.66 10.64 2.81
C LYS A 161 16.49 11.42 3.83
N ARG A 162 16.02 12.58 4.30
CA ARG A 162 16.73 13.41 5.29
C ARG A 162 16.51 12.98 6.73
N THR A 163 15.59 12.09 6.97
CA THR A 163 15.28 11.55 8.30
C THR A 163 16.12 10.32 8.58
N GLU A 164 16.26 9.95 9.85
CA GLU A 164 17.09 8.80 10.28
C GLU A 164 16.26 7.51 10.41
N HIS A 165 15.02 7.64 10.88
CA HIS A 165 14.19 6.49 11.24
C HIS A 165 13.02 6.24 10.26
N LEU A 166 12.85 7.09 9.24
CA LEU A 166 11.81 6.90 8.23
C LEU A 166 12.38 6.24 6.97
N ILE A 167 11.72 5.19 6.51
CA ILE A 167 12.14 4.38 5.36
C ILE A 167 11.22 4.69 4.17
N PRO A 168 11.72 5.24 3.06
CA PRO A 168 10.88 5.52 1.91
C PRO A 168 10.53 4.25 1.14
N CYS A 169 9.23 4.04 0.88
CA CYS A 169 8.69 3.01 0.02
C CYS A 169 8.08 3.66 -1.24
N LEU A 170 8.43 3.18 -2.43
CA LEU A 170 7.91 3.73 -3.69
C LEU A 170 6.42 3.42 -3.84
N GLY A 171 5.59 4.46 -3.79
CA GLY A 171 4.14 4.31 -3.90
C GLY A 171 3.65 4.01 -5.31
N THR A 172 2.41 3.57 -5.40
CA THR A 172 1.78 3.16 -6.66
C THR A 172 1.66 4.31 -7.68
N LEU A 173 1.63 5.58 -7.24
CA LEU A 173 1.60 6.73 -8.13
C LEU A 173 2.94 6.97 -8.85
N LEU A 174 4.05 6.56 -8.27
CA LEU A 174 5.38 6.60 -8.89
C LEU A 174 5.74 5.28 -9.60
N ASN A 175 5.22 4.16 -9.15
CA ASN A 175 5.35 2.86 -9.82
C ASN A 175 4.36 2.76 -10.99
N LYS A 176 4.57 3.59 -12.02
CA LYS A 176 3.67 3.69 -13.16
C LYS A 176 3.78 2.49 -14.07
N ARG A 177 2.61 1.98 -14.46
CA ARG A 177 2.47 0.87 -15.40
C ARG A 177 1.31 1.11 -16.35
N LYS A 178 1.26 0.35 -17.42
CA LYS A 178 0.16 0.38 -18.37
C LYS A 178 -1.03 -0.38 -17.75
N LYS A 179 -2.15 0.32 -17.51
CA LYS A 179 -3.33 -0.23 -16.84
C LYS A 179 -4.58 -0.28 -17.74
N ASP A 180 -4.48 0.19 -18.98
CA ASP A 180 -5.62 0.17 -19.91
C ASP A 180 -5.93 -1.28 -20.33
N PRO A 181 -7.07 -1.86 -19.93
CA PRO A 181 -7.42 -3.24 -20.26
C PRO A 181 -7.51 -3.48 -21.77
N ARG A 182 -7.75 -2.42 -22.57
CA ARG A 182 -7.77 -2.52 -24.04
C ARG A 182 -6.39 -2.81 -24.65
N MET A 183 -5.32 -2.61 -23.89
CA MET A 183 -3.97 -2.93 -24.35
C MET A 183 -3.78 -4.43 -24.53
N PHE A 184 -4.47 -5.24 -23.75
CA PHE A 184 -4.45 -6.70 -23.90
C PHE A 184 -4.87 -7.14 -25.31
N TYR A 185 -5.80 -6.42 -25.95
CA TYR A 185 -6.27 -6.72 -27.32
C TYR A 185 -5.45 -6.03 -28.42
N LYS A 186 -4.70 -4.98 -28.08
CA LYS A 186 -4.02 -4.15 -29.09
C LYS A 186 -2.54 -4.47 -29.26
N MET A 187 -1.93 -5.13 -28.28
CA MET A 187 -0.49 -5.38 -28.26
C MET A 187 -0.20 -6.83 -28.60
N GLY A 188 0.61 -7.05 -29.63
CA GLY A 188 1.02 -8.39 -30.05
C GLY A 188 1.93 -9.11 -29.05
N ASP A 189 2.63 -8.39 -28.17
CA ASP A 189 3.57 -8.96 -27.20
C ASP A 189 3.08 -8.74 -25.76
N LYS A 190 2.64 -9.82 -25.13
CA LYS A 190 2.15 -9.81 -23.74
C LYS A 190 3.27 -9.53 -22.73
N THR A 191 4.51 -9.87 -23.04
CA THR A 191 5.64 -9.68 -22.13
C THR A 191 5.87 -8.21 -21.77
N LEU A 192 5.52 -7.30 -22.69
CA LEU A 192 5.60 -5.85 -22.45
C LEU A 192 4.58 -5.34 -21.42
N LEU A 193 3.54 -6.10 -21.09
CA LEU A 193 2.56 -5.76 -20.05
C LEU A 193 2.99 -6.26 -18.68
N GLU A 194 3.77 -7.33 -18.63
CA GLU A 194 4.21 -7.98 -17.38
C GLU A 194 5.33 -7.19 -16.70
N GLN A 195 6.06 -6.38 -17.45
CA GLN A 195 7.21 -5.62 -16.99
C GLN A 195 6.90 -4.13 -16.81
N ASN A 196 7.62 -3.50 -15.90
CA ASN A 196 7.64 -2.06 -15.69
C ASN A 196 9.07 -1.57 -15.39
N ASN A 197 9.22 -0.29 -15.05
CA ASN A 197 10.53 0.30 -14.78
C ASN A 197 11.29 -0.40 -13.64
N LEU A 198 10.58 -0.97 -12.65
CA LEU A 198 11.20 -1.67 -11.52
C LEU A 198 11.82 -3.03 -11.91
N ASN A 199 11.54 -3.56 -13.09
CA ASN A 199 12.23 -4.75 -13.60
C ASN A 199 13.66 -4.42 -14.07
N ALA A 200 13.95 -3.14 -14.39
CA ALA A 200 15.28 -2.70 -14.75
C ALA A 200 16.17 -2.49 -13.50
N GLY A 201 17.25 -3.29 -13.40
CA GLY A 201 18.18 -3.23 -12.27
C GLY A 201 18.77 -1.83 -12.04
N PHE A 202 19.20 -1.15 -13.11
CA PHE A 202 19.76 0.19 -13.02
C PHE A 202 18.78 1.21 -12.41
N TYR A 203 17.48 1.06 -12.67
CA TYR A 203 16.48 1.98 -12.11
C TYR A 203 16.29 1.75 -10.61
N ARG A 204 16.30 0.50 -10.16
CA ARG A 204 16.26 0.20 -8.72
C ARG A 204 17.50 0.73 -8.00
N THR A 205 18.71 0.54 -8.58
CA THR A 205 19.93 1.14 -8.05
C THR A 205 19.84 2.66 -7.96
N TYR A 206 19.32 3.31 -9.01
CA TYR A 206 19.09 4.75 -8.98
C TYR A 206 18.13 5.18 -7.85
N LEU A 207 17.04 4.45 -7.64
CA LEU A 207 16.08 4.75 -6.57
C LEU A 207 16.72 4.60 -5.18
N GLU A 208 17.53 3.57 -4.98
CA GLU A 208 18.23 3.33 -3.73
C GLU A 208 19.30 4.41 -3.46
N GLU A 209 20.17 4.67 -4.41
CA GLU A 209 21.26 5.66 -4.27
C GLU A 209 20.73 7.09 -4.13
N SER A 210 19.75 7.46 -4.97
CA SER A 210 19.23 8.83 -5.01
C SER A 210 18.25 9.15 -3.90
N PHE A 211 17.43 8.18 -3.46
CA PHE A 211 16.31 8.41 -2.54
C PHE A 211 16.29 7.47 -1.33
N GLY A 212 17.14 6.46 -1.27
CA GLY A 212 17.11 5.43 -0.23
C GLY A 212 15.92 4.45 -0.37
N ILE A 213 15.28 4.42 -1.55
CA ILE A 213 14.10 3.58 -1.79
C ILE A 213 14.53 2.16 -2.14
N SER A 214 14.16 1.19 -1.28
CA SER A 214 14.40 -0.24 -1.48
C SER A 214 13.14 -1.10 -1.33
N CYS A 215 11.99 -0.48 -1.05
CA CYS A 215 10.68 -1.08 -0.94
C CYS A 215 9.74 -0.54 -2.03
N TYR A 216 8.86 -1.37 -2.56
CA TYR A 216 8.01 -1.02 -3.69
C TYR A 216 6.57 -1.48 -3.50
N GLU A 217 5.63 -0.61 -3.79
CA GLU A 217 4.22 -0.96 -3.84
C GLU A 217 3.77 -1.39 -5.23
N TRP A 218 2.94 -2.40 -5.26
CA TRP A 218 2.34 -3.00 -6.44
C TRP A 218 0.82 -3.03 -6.29
N GLU A 219 0.13 -2.90 -7.38
CA GLU A 219 -1.32 -3.09 -7.42
C GLU A 219 -1.64 -4.41 -8.11
N SER A 220 -2.67 -5.10 -7.63
CA SER A 220 -3.26 -6.21 -8.39
C SER A 220 -3.79 -5.69 -9.73
N CYS A 221 -3.72 -6.50 -10.77
CA CYS A 221 -4.23 -6.17 -12.09
C CYS A 221 -4.65 -7.45 -12.82
N GLY A 222 -5.40 -7.30 -13.90
CA GLY A 222 -5.97 -8.41 -14.65
C GLY A 222 -4.98 -9.22 -15.52
N TYR A 223 -3.68 -9.10 -15.28
CA TYR A 223 -2.64 -9.84 -16.00
C TYR A 223 -1.42 -10.09 -15.11
N THR A 224 -0.60 -11.05 -15.50
CA THR A 224 0.62 -11.42 -14.78
C THR A 224 1.58 -10.24 -14.66
N GLN A 225 2.24 -10.13 -13.51
CA GLN A 225 3.26 -9.12 -13.24
C GLN A 225 4.57 -9.80 -12.86
N GLU A 226 5.65 -9.34 -13.44
CA GLU A 226 6.98 -9.71 -13.01
C GLU A 226 7.39 -8.84 -11.82
N ILE A 227 7.29 -9.38 -10.60
CA ILE A 227 7.69 -8.70 -9.37
C ILE A 227 9.11 -9.10 -9.02
N PRO A 228 10.07 -8.15 -8.88
CA PRO A 228 11.44 -8.45 -8.51
C PRO A 228 11.53 -9.22 -7.20
N GLN A 229 12.27 -10.33 -7.19
CA GLN A 229 12.48 -11.17 -6.03
C GLN A 229 13.60 -10.62 -5.13
N LYS A 230 13.63 -11.06 -3.86
CA LYS A 230 14.64 -10.68 -2.85
C LYS A 230 14.65 -9.18 -2.50
N ILE A 231 13.53 -8.52 -2.69
CA ILE A 231 13.29 -7.11 -2.40
C ILE A 231 11.96 -7.06 -1.65
N GLN A 232 11.80 -6.08 -0.77
CA GLN A 232 10.52 -5.87 -0.09
C GLN A 232 9.49 -5.33 -1.08
N ASN A 233 8.37 -6.05 -1.20
CA ASN A 233 7.27 -5.70 -2.11
C ASN A 233 5.95 -5.78 -1.37
N HIS A 234 5.12 -4.77 -1.54
CA HIS A 234 3.77 -4.70 -1.00
C HIS A 234 2.76 -4.78 -2.13
N LEU A 235 1.89 -5.77 -2.10
CA LEU A 235 0.86 -5.95 -3.13
C LEU A 235 -0.51 -5.56 -2.59
N HIS A 236 -1.10 -4.54 -3.18
CA HIS A 236 -2.47 -4.11 -2.88
C HIS A 236 -3.50 -4.99 -3.58
N VAL A 237 -4.42 -5.53 -2.81
CA VAL A 237 -5.52 -6.38 -3.29
C VAL A 237 -6.82 -5.98 -2.58
N PRO A 238 -8.00 -6.20 -3.18
CA PRO A 238 -8.27 -6.74 -4.52
C PRO A 238 -8.34 -5.65 -5.59
N PHE A 239 -8.31 -4.38 -5.21
CA PHE A 239 -8.54 -3.26 -6.10
C PHE A 239 -7.25 -2.68 -6.66
N TYR A 240 -7.34 -2.07 -7.83
CA TYR A 240 -6.27 -1.29 -8.41
C TYR A 240 -6.82 0.02 -8.97
N GLN A 241 -5.96 1.03 -8.99
CA GLN A 241 -6.31 2.34 -9.51
C GLN A 241 -6.21 2.34 -11.04
N THR A 242 -7.31 2.70 -11.71
CA THR A 242 -7.33 2.84 -13.17
C THR A 242 -7.00 4.27 -13.61
N ASN A 243 -7.34 5.27 -12.79
CA ASN A 243 -7.17 6.69 -13.11
C ASN A 243 -6.98 7.52 -11.84
N THR A 244 -6.20 8.59 -11.93
CA THR A 244 -6.01 9.59 -10.86
C THR A 244 -6.51 10.94 -11.34
N SER A 245 -7.43 11.58 -10.60
CA SER A 245 -7.76 12.98 -10.83
C SER A 245 -6.69 13.87 -10.20
N VAL A 246 -6.13 14.79 -10.97
CA VAL A 246 -5.17 15.79 -10.47
C VAL A 246 -5.84 17.05 -9.90
N SER A 247 -7.17 17.13 -9.94
CA SER A 247 -7.94 18.26 -9.41
C SER A 247 -9.17 17.79 -8.63
N TYR A 248 -9.37 18.43 -7.47
CA TYR A 248 -10.56 18.21 -6.63
C TYR A 248 -11.68 19.13 -7.10
N THR A 249 -12.43 18.74 -8.13
CA THR A 249 -13.52 19.54 -8.68
C THR A 249 -14.71 19.68 -7.73
N HIS A 250 -14.84 18.81 -6.76
CA HIS A 250 -15.91 18.82 -5.76
C HIS A 250 -15.65 19.70 -4.52
N LEU A 251 -14.50 20.36 -4.46
CA LEU A 251 -14.12 21.27 -3.36
C LEU A 251 -14.16 22.75 -3.76
N ARG A 252 -14.96 23.10 -4.79
CA ARG A 252 -15.23 24.48 -5.15
C ARG A 252 -16.50 24.98 -4.48
#